data_5b67ae491c43c624814c3801b563628f
#
_entry.id   5b67ae491c43c624814c3801b563628f
#
_cell.length_a   1.000
_cell.length_b   1.000
_cell.length_c   1.000
_cell.angle_alpha   90.00
_cell.angle_beta   90.00
_cell.angle_gamma   90.00
#
_symmetry.space_group_name_H-M   'P 1'
#
loop_
_entity.id
_entity.type
_entity.pdbx_description
1 polymer ?
#
loop_
_entity_poly.entity_id
_entity_poly.type
_entity_poly.pdbx_seq_one_letter_code
_entity_poly.pdbx_strand_id
1 'polypeptide(L)'
;SKLNFGCDGNSITAGEQWSKTVVDKLGFATHHNVAVGSATWACHPDTQDYGSEAFAGISGGWQVTEDRHELQMRHNNVSKVHIQKFIAEVESGAYPAPDVFVFSMGTNDRNLGSAEEALKGKTLDEVDVNTMAGGARWSIQTILEHYPQCRVFVCTPIQTGNPEHNALNLQKIAILRELCRALSVQLIDCYSNCGITEKFEQPSGSGRYLRDGLHPDKPGQELMGRYIAKEIRNHFF
;
A
#
# COMPACT_ATOMS: atom_id res chain seq x y z
N SER A 1 -26.82 3.59 -1.10
CA SER A 1 -25.73 4.58 -0.95
C SER A 1 -24.53 4.11 -1.76
N LYS A 2 -23.82 5.05 -2.37
CA LYS A 2 -22.58 4.70 -3.06
C LYS A 2 -21.50 4.44 -2.01
N LEU A 3 -20.68 3.42 -2.23
CA LEU A 3 -19.59 3.01 -1.35
C LEU A 3 -18.38 3.93 -1.47
N ASN A 4 -17.58 4.02 -0.42
CA ASN A 4 -16.39 4.86 -0.31
C ASN A 4 -15.12 4.01 -0.44
N PHE A 5 -14.14 4.51 -1.21
CA PHE A 5 -12.89 3.82 -1.48
C PHE A 5 -11.70 4.55 -0.86
N GLY A 6 -10.87 3.81 -0.14
CA GLY A 6 -9.58 4.25 0.37
C GLY A 6 -8.44 3.39 -0.14
N CYS A 7 -7.25 3.95 -0.27
CA CYS A 7 -6.05 3.17 -0.58
C CYS A 7 -4.77 3.80 -0.06
N ASP A 8 -3.78 2.93 0.18
CA ASP A 8 -2.40 3.27 0.50
C ASP A 8 -1.43 2.48 -0.40
N GLY A 9 -0.25 2.99 -0.59
CA GLY A 9 0.78 2.37 -1.41
C GLY A 9 2.03 3.24 -1.61
N ASN A 10 2.83 2.83 -2.56
CA ASN A 10 4.06 3.51 -2.96
C ASN A 10 3.88 4.31 -4.28
N SER A 11 4.98 4.56 -5.01
CA SER A 11 4.98 5.29 -6.29
C SER A 11 4.01 4.73 -7.34
N ILE A 12 3.77 3.42 -7.34
CA ILE A 12 2.84 2.77 -8.28
C ILE A 12 1.39 3.19 -7.98
N THR A 13 1.07 3.48 -6.73
CA THR A 13 -0.25 3.92 -6.27
C THR A 13 -0.39 5.44 -6.20
N ALA A 14 0.68 6.16 -5.87
CA ALA A 14 0.69 7.62 -5.74
C ALA A 14 0.24 8.35 -7.02
N GLY A 15 0.50 7.77 -8.20
CA GLY A 15 0.03 8.29 -9.49
C GLY A 15 -1.48 8.11 -9.72
N GLU A 16 -2.18 7.43 -8.84
CA GLU A 16 -3.65 7.26 -8.80
C GLU A 16 -4.31 6.55 -10.00
N GLN A 17 -3.58 6.13 -11.02
CA GLN A 17 -4.20 5.65 -12.26
C GLN A 17 -4.92 4.32 -12.10
N TRP A 18 -4.30 3.32 -11.44
CA TRP A 18 -4.98 2.04 -11.21
C TRP A 18 -6.14 2.19 -10.23
N SER A 19 -5.97 3.00 -9.16
CA SER A 19 -7.00 3.22 -8.15
C SER A 19 -8.21 4.00 -8.69
N LYS A 20 -7.98 5.00 -9.54
CA LYS A 20 -9.06 5.66 -10.30
C LYS A 20 -9.79 4.69 -11.21
N THR A 21 -9.08 3.79 -11.89
CA THR A 21 -9.71 2.73 -12.71
C THR A 21 -10.63 1.85 -11.86
N VAL A 22 -10.24 1.51 -10.62
CA VAL A 22 -11.08 0.75 -9.68
C VAL A 22 -12.32 1.55 -9.30
N VAL A 23 -12.14 2.80 -8.89
CA VAL A 23 -13.23 3.70 -8.49
C VAL A 23 -14.27 3.84 -9.62
N ASP A 24 -13.82 4.11 -10.83
CA ASP A 24 -14.69 4.28 -12.01
C ASP A 24 -15.44 2.98 -12.36
N LYS A 25 -14.75 1.84 -12.35
CA LYS A 25 -15.35 0.55 -12.75
C LYS A 25 -16.35 0.01 -11.73
N LEU A 26 -16.16 0.31 -10.46
CA LEU A 26 -17.03 -0.18 -9.39
C LEU A 26 -18.03 0.89 -8.91
N GLY A 27 -17.90 2.12 -9.38
CA GLY A 27 -18.83 3.21 -9.08
C GLY A 27 -18.74 3.72 -7.66
N PHE A 28 -17.54 3.71 -7.06
CA PHE A 28 -17.34 4.29 -5.74
C PHE A 28 -17.63 5.80 -5.73
N ALA A 29 -18.15 6.30 -4.61
CA ALA A 29 -18.48 7.73 -4.44
C ALA A 29 -17.24 8.59 -4.19
N THR A 30 -16.23 8.02 -3.52
CA THR A 30 -15.03 8.73 -3.12
C THR A 30 -13.77 7.98 -3.50
N HIS A 31 -12.66 8.71 -3.59
CA HIS A 31 -11.32 8.20 -3.82
C HIS A 31 -10.37 8.88 -2.84
N HIS A 32 -10.06 8.23 -1.71
CA HIS A 32 -9.13 8.74 -0.71
C HIS A 32 -7.82 7.96 -0.79
N ASN A 33 -6.81 8.54 -1.45
CA ASN A 33 -5.50 7.94 -1.67
C ASN A 33 -4.45 8.65 -0.82
N VAL A 34 -3.82 7.93 0.11
CA VAL A 34 -2.74 8.45 0.96
C VAL A 34 -1.35 7.95 0.56
N ALA A 35 -1.25 7.24 -0.56
CA ALA A 35 0.00 6.70 -1.08
C ALA A 35 1.03 7.78 -1.43
N VAL A 36 2.30 7.50 -1.15
CA VAL A 36 3.42 8.38 -1.48
C VAL A 36 4.54 7.58 -2.16
N GLY A 37 5.22 8.20 -3.11
CA GLY A 37 6.36 7.57 -3.80
C GLY A 37 7.44 7.10 -2.81
N SER A 38 8.09 6.00 -3.12
CA SER A 38 9.14 5.36 -2.30
C SER A 38 8.71 4.78 -0.94
N ALA A 39 7.44 4.82 -0.59
CA ALA A 39 6.93 4.31 0.68
C ALA A 39 7.18 2.81 0.88
N THR A 40 7.27 2.42 2.15
CA THR A 40 7.46 1.04 2.62
C THR A 40 6.40 0.64 3.65
N TRP A 41 6.19 -0.65 3.84
CA TRP A 41 5.48 -1.18 5.01
C TRP A 41 6.30 -0.96 6.29
N ALA A 42 7.59 -1.32 6.22
CA ALA A 42 8.51 -1.21 7.33
C ALA A 42 8.69 0.26 7.74
N CYS A 43 8.57 0.52 9.03
CA CYS A 43 9.03 1.77 9.63
C CYS A 43 10.56 1.82 9.68
N HIS A 44 11.08 3.00 9.97
CA HIS A 44 12.45 3.24 10.36
C HIS A 44 12.51 3.45 11.88
N PRO A 45 13.63 3.16 12.59
CA PRO A 45 13.73 3.41 14.04
C PRO A 45 13.39 4.85 14.47
N ASP A 46 13.63 5.82 13.58
CA ASP A 46 13.34 7.24 13.83
C ASP A 46 11.97 7.70 13.28
N THR A 47 11.11 6.78 12.82
CA THR A 47 9.76 7.11 12.35
C THR A 47 8.95 7.74 13.48
N GLN A 48 8.37 8.90 13.20
CA GLN A 48 7.49 9.63 14.12
C GLN A 48 6.02 9.36 13.76
N ASP A 49 5.16 9.38 14.77
CA ASP A 49 3.72 9.29 14.55
C ASP A 49 3.18 10.54 13.84
N TYR A 50 2.17 10.36 13.00
CA TYR A 50 1.47 11.47 12.37
C TYR A 50 0.84 12.37 13.46
N GLY A 51 1.00 13.68 13.30
CA GLY A 51 0.52 14.66 14.31
C GLY A 51 1.53 14.93 15.43
N SER A 52 2.68 14.23 15.48
CA SER A 52 3.80 14.61 16.34
C SER A 52 4.38 15.98 15.93
N GLU A 53 5.21 16.60 16.79
CA GLU A 53 5.88 17.87 16.46
C GLU A 53 6.70 17.81 15.16
N ALA A 54 7.22 16.64 14.81
CA ALA A 54 7.93 16.43 13.54
C ALA A 54 7.02 16.63 12.32
N PHE A 55 5.71 16.47 12.49
CA PHE A 55 4.67 16.74 11.49
C PHE A 55 3.88 18.01 11.77
N ALA A 56 3.96 18.57 12.99
CA ALA A 56 3.27 19.80 13.37
C ALA A 56 3.78 20.96 12.48
N GLY A 57 2.92 21.53 11.68
CA GLY A 57 3.27 22.58 10.70
C GLY A 57 3.38 22.09 9.27
N ILE A 58 3.11 20.81 9.01
CA ILE A 58 2.91 20.27 7.66
C ILE A 58 1.41 20.33 7.36
N SER A 59 0.88 21.54 7.27
CA SER A 59 -0.46 21.76 6.75
C SER A 59 -0.43 21.60 5.23
N GLY A 60 -1.21 20.67 4.69
CA GLY A 60 -1.46 20.60 3.26
C GLY A 60 -0.53 19.68 2.46
N GLY A 61 -0.02 18.59 3.04
CA GLY A 61 0.71 17.55 2.32
C GLY A 61 2.21 17.59 2.55
N TRP A 62 2.90 16.72 1.88
CA TRP A 62 4.33 16.44 1.96
C TRP A 62 5.26 17.57 1.46
N GLN A 63 4.85 18.83 1.58
CA GLN A 63 5.67 19.99 1.22
C GLN A 63 6.47 20.47 2.44
N VAL A 64 7.77 20.24 2.44
CA VAL A 64 8.63 20.48 3.58
C VAL A 64 9.93 21.14 3.16
N THR A 65 10.51 21.95 4.08
CA THR A 65 11.87 22.46 3.96
C THR A 65 12.87 21.33 3.74
N GLU A 66 13.98 21.56 3.04
CA GLU A 66 14.98 20.56 2.66
C GLU A 66 15.40 19.62 3.81
N ASP A 67 15.62 20.14 5.00
CA ASP A 67 16.02 19.33 6.18
C ASP A 67 14.91 18.40 6.68
N ARG A 68 13.64 18.81 6.57
CA ARG A 68 12.49 17.97 6.92
C ARG A 68 12.11 17.02 5.82
N HIS A 69 12.44 17.33 4.56
CA HIS A 69 12.17 16.47 3.43
C HIS A 69 12.90 15.12 3.55
N GLU A 70 14.16 15.13 3.98
CA GLU A 70 14.92 13.90 4.19
C GLU A 70 14.31 13.05 5.32
N LEU A 71 13.93 13.66 6.44
CA LEU A 71 13.27 12.98 7.54
C LEU A 71 11.92 12.38 7.11
N GLN A 72 11.10 13.12 6.39
CA GLN A 72 9.82 12.62 5.88
C GLN A 72 9.98 11.53 4.84
N MET A 73 10.87 11.73 3.87
CA MET A 73 11.03 10.78 2.77
C MET A 73 11.77 9.50 3.18
N ARG A 74 12.60 9.54 4.20
CA ARG A 74 13.33 8.37 4.69
C ARG A 74 12.67 7.69 5.88
N HIS A 75 12.21 8.45 6.86
CA HIS A 75 11.83 7.93 8.17
C HIS A 75 10.32 7.87 8.37
N ASN A 76 9.56 8.76 7.73
CA ASN A 76 8.13 8.90 7.95
C ASN A 76 7.27 8.53 6.73
N ASN A 77 7.89 8.25 5.59
CA ASN A 77 7.19 7.80 4.39
C ASN A 77 6.92 6.29 4.44
N VAL A 78 6.10 5.90 5.38
CA VAL A 78 5.80 4.51 5.70
C VAL A 78 4.30 4.32 5.90
N SER A 79 3.81 3.10 5.67
CA SER A 79 2.37 2.81 5.74
C SER A 79 1.75 3.17 7.09
N LYS A 80 2.44 2.90 8.20
CA LYS A 80 1.95 3.29 9.55
C LYS A 80 1.55 4.77 9.61
N VAL A 81 2.41 5.66 9.15
CA VAL A 81 2.16 7.11 9.17
C VAL A 81 1.08 7.51 8.17
N HIS A 82 1.04 6.87 7.00
CA HIS A 82 -0.02 7.08 6.02
C HIS A 82 -1.39 6.70 6.59
N ILE A 83 -1.49 5.58 7.32
CA ILE A 83 -2.74 5.14 7.93
C ILE A 83 -3.17 6.06 9.07
N GLN A 84 -2.24 6.53 9.89
CA GLN A 84 -2.54 7.54 10.91
C GLN A 84 -3.08 8.84 10.28
N LYS A 85 -2.48 9.30 9.18
CA LYS A 85 -2.97 10.44 8.38
C LYS A 85 -4.36 10.17 7.82
N PHE A 86 -4.58 8.99 7.21
CA PHE A 86 -5.87 8.57 6.66
C PHE A 86 -6.97 8.67 7.72
N ILE A 87 -6.73 8.11 8.90
CA ILE A 87 -7.67 8.13 10.03
C ILE A 87 -7.96 9.57 10.46
N ALA A 88 -6.93 10.40 10.63
CA ALA A 88 -7.10 11.80 11.02
C ALA A 88 -7.94 12.61 10.00
N GLU A 89 -7.75 12.35 8.71
CA GLU A 89 -8.55 13.00 7.64
C GLU A 89 -10.00 12.53 7.63
N VAL A 90 -10.27 11.28 7.97
CA VAL A 90 -11.65 10.79 8.16
C VAL A 90 -12.28 11.37 9.42
N GLU A 91 -11.58 11.36 10.55
CA GLU A 91 -12.07 11.91 11.83
C GLU A 91 -12.34 13.42 11.77
N SER A 92 -11.56 14.15 10.97
CA SER A 92 -11.79 15.58 10.74
C SER A 92 -13.00 15.87 9.82
N GLY A 93 -13.57 14.83 9.20
CA GLY A 93 -14.66 14.96 8.24
C GLY A 93 -14.22 15.37 6.83
N ALA A 94 -12.90 15.42 6.55
CA ALA A 94 -12.40 15.73 5.21
C ALA A 94 -12.75 14.63 4.20
N TYR A 95 -12.82 13.38 4.68
CA TYR A 95 -13.25 12.22 3.90
C TYR A 95 -14.21 11.34 4.70
N PRO A 96 -15.13 10.63 4.03
CA PRO A 96 -15.96 9.63 4.70
C PRO A 96 -15.14 8.38 5.06
N ALA A 97 -15.61 7.62 6.05
CA ALA A 97 -15.05 6.30 6.35
C ALA A 97 -15.09 5.38 5.12
N PRO A 98 -14.08 4.53 4.90
CA PRO A 98 -14.02 3.65 3.74
C PRO A 98 -14.95 2.44 3.93
N ASP A 99 -15.62 2.03 2.86
CA ASP A 99 -16.28 0.73 2.75
C ASP A 99 -15.31 -0.34 2.19
N VAL A 100 -14.37 0.11 1.35
CA VAL A 100 -13.28 -0.70 0.79
C VAL A 100 -11.97 0.02 0.98
N PHE A 101 -10.96 -0.69 1.49
CA PHE A 101 -9.58 -0.19 1.59
C PHE A 101 -8.61 -1.14 0.91
N VAL A 102 -7.73 -0.62 0.05
CA VAL A 102 -6.75 -1.41 -0.70
C VAL A 102 -5.33 -0.97 -0.38
N PHE A 103 -4.53 -1.88 0.12
CA PHE A 103 -3.08 -1.70 0.22
C PHE A 103 -2.39 -2.21 -1.05
N SER A 104 -1.53 -1.39 -1.66
CA SER A 104 -0.65 -1.80 -2.77
C SER A 104 0.78 -1.33 -2.49
N MET A 105 1.45 -2.05 -1.61
CA MET A 105 2.74 -1.71 -1.00
C MET A 105 3.70 -2.91 -1.08
N GLY A 106 4.98 -2.70 -0.74
CA GLY A 106 5.98 -3.76 -0.58
C GLY A 106 7.12 -3.71 -1.59
N THR A 107 6.96 -3.01 -2.71
CA THR A 107 8.01 -2.90 -3.75
C THR A 107 9.34 -2.41 -3.17
N ASN A 108 9.32 -1.46 -2.26
CA ASN A 108 10.51 -0.79 -1.73
C ASN A 108 11.09 -1.44 -0.46
N ASP A 109 10.36 -2.35 0.15
CA ASP A 109 10.78 -3.00 1.39
C ASP A 109 12.04 -3.85 1.21
N ARG A 110 12.94 -3.80 2.19
CA ARG A 110 14.18 -4.57 2.23
C ARG A 110 14.33 -5.33 3.54
N ASN A 111 13.92 -4.76 4.69
CA ASN A 111 13.90 -5.44 5.97
C ASN A 111 12.60 -6.21 6.13
N LEU A 112 12.60 -7.49 5.75
CA LEU A 112 11.35 -8.24 5.60
C LEU A 112 10.76 -8.72 6.94
N GLY A 113 11.56 -9.17 7.88
CA GLY A 113 11.05 -9.90 9.05
C GLY A 113 10.36 -11.20 8.64
N SER A 114 9.46 -11.70 9.47
CA SER A 114 8.63 -12.86 9.16
C SER A 114 7.18 -12.65 9.63
N ALA A 115 6.24 -13.31 8.96
CA ALA A 115 4.84 -13.33 9.40
C ALA A 115 4.69 -13.96 10.78
N GLU A 116 5.44 -15.02 11.09
CA GLU A 116 5.44 -15.66 12.40
C GLU A 116 5.76 -14.66 13.51
N GLU A 117 6.87 -13.94 13.41
CA GLU A 117 7.25 -12.94 14.43
C GLU A 117 6.24 -11.81 14.51
N ALA A 118 5.78 -11.29 13.36
CA ALA A 118 4.78 -10.24 13.35
C ALA A 118 3.44 -10.67 14.00
N LEU A 119 3.09 -11.94 13.98
CA LEU A 119 1.84 -12.47 14.54
C LEU A 119 1.97 -12.91 16.01
N LYS A 120 3.17 -12.95 16.60
CA LYS A 120 3.37 -13.34 18.00
C LYS A 120 2.79 -12.33 18.99
N GLY A 121 2.91 -11.03 18.69
CA GLY A 121 2.37 -9.96 19.54
C GLY A 121 0.84 -10.03 19.62
N LYS A 122 0.27 -9.94 20.83
CA LYS A 122 -1.18 -9.96 21.05
C LYS A 122 -1.81 -8.60 20.72
N THR A 123 -1.07 -7.52 20.95
CA THR A 123 -1.49 -6.15 20.69
C THR A 123 -0.59 -5.53 19.61
N LEU A 124 -1.04 -4.44 19.01
CA LEU A 124 -0.24 -3.71 18.00
C LEU A 124 1.03 -3.06 18.58
N ASP A 125 1.03 -2.75 19.87
CA ASP A 125 2.21 -2.18 20.55
C ASP A 125 3.35 -3.20 20.72
N GLU A 126 3.06 -4.48 20.64
CA GLU A 126 4.04 -5.56 20.72
C GLU A 126 4.66 -5.92 19.34
N VAL A 127 4.18 -5.31 18.26
CA VAL A 127 4.60 -5.61 16.89
C VAL A 127 5.86 -4.82 16.55
N ASP A 128 6.92 -5.50 16.09
CA ASP A 128 8.08 -4.82 15.51
C ASP A 128 7.76 -4.23 14.14
N VAL A 129 7.30 -2.98 14.15
CA VAL A 129 6.93 -2.24 12.94
C VAL A 129 8.12 -1.86 12.05
N ASN A 130 9.37 -2.05 12.49
CA ASN A 130 10.57 -1.78 11.70
C ASN A 130 10.85 -2.87 10.66
N THR A 131 10.05 -3.93 10.64
CA THR A 131 10.07 -4.95 9.59
C THR A 131 8.87 -4.78 8.65
N MET A 132 9.00 -5.25 7.41
CA MET A 132 7.88 -5.27 6.44
C MET A 132 6.68 -6.03 7.00
N ALA A 133 6.93 -7.22 7.58
CA ALA A 133 5.87 -8.05 8.15
C ALA A 133 5.14 -7.34 9.30
N GLY A 134 5.88 -6.71 10.21
CA GLY A 134 5.29 -5.98 11.34
C GLY A 134 4.56 -4.72 10.92
N GLY A 135 5.14 -3.93 10.03
CA GLY A 135 4.50 -2.71 9.48
C GLY A 135 3.22 -3.04 8.71
N ALA A 136 3.23 -4.12 7.91
CA ALA A 136 2.05 -4.60 7.20
C ALA A 136 0.96 -5.08 8.18
N ARG A 137 1.30 -5.90 9.18
CA ARG A 137 0.34 -6.31 10.22
C ARG A 137 -0.27 -5.11 10.91
N TRP A 138 0.56 -4.19 11.38
CA TRP A 138 0.11 -3.00 12.10
C TRP A 138 -0.90 -2.19 11.26
N SER A 139 -0.55 -1.89 10.02
CA SER A 139 -1.38 -1.07 9.14
C SER A 139 -2.70 -1.74 8.78
N ILE A 140 -2.67 -3.01 8.42
CA ILE A 140 -3.87 -3.79 8.08
C ILE A 140 -4.80 -3.88 9.28
N GLN A 141 -4.29 -4.29 10.43
CA GLN A 141 -5.09 -4.48 11.64
C GLN A 141 -5.65 -3.14 12.14
N THR A 142 -4.91 -2.04 12.04
CA THR A 142 -5.39 -0.71 12.41
C THR A 142 -6.62 -0.30 11.59
N ILE A 143 -6.63 -0.53 10.28
CA ILE A 143 -7.81 -0.27 9.45
C ILE A 143 -9.00 -1.15 9.85
N LEU A 144 -8.75 -2.44 10.11
CA LEU A 144 -9.80 -3.38 10.55
C LEU A 144 -10.43 -2.96 11.88
N GLU A 145 -9.63 -2.45 12.83
CA GLU A 145 -10.09 -2.02 14.15
C GLU A 145 -10.86 -0.69 14.10
N HIS A 146 -10.38 0.28 13.32
CA HIS A 146 -11.02 1.60 13.19
C HIS A 146 -12.29 1.56 12.33
N TYR A 147 -12.31 0.69 11.31
CA TYR A 147 -13.43 0.58 10.38
C TYR A 147 -13.91 -0.87 10.25
N PRO A 148 -14.63 -1.41 11.29
CA PRO A 148 -15.01 -2.83 11.33
C PRO A 148 -15.89 -3.29 10.16
N GLN A 149 -16.57 -2.37 9.46
CA GLN A 149 -17.40 -2.67 8.29
C GLN A 149 -16.61 -2.57 6.98
N CYS A 150 -15.36 -2.08 7.03
CA CYS A 150 -14.52 -1.94 5.84
C CYS A 150 -14.00 -3.31 5.38
N ARG A 151 -14.10 -3.56 4.07
CA ARG A 151 -13.43 -4.70 3.45
C ARG A 151 -12.04 -4.30 3.03
N VAL A 152 -11.05 -4.94 3.63
CA VAL A 152 -9.63 -4.68 3.36
C VAL A 152 -9.10 -5.70 2.35
N PHE A 153 -8.35 -5.18 1.37
CA PHE A 153 -7.65 -5.97 0.36
C PHE A 153 -6.16 -5.60 0.38
N VAL A 154 -5.30 -6.57 0.13
CA VAL A 154 -3.86 -6.37 0.01
C VAL A 154 -3.40 -6.87 -1.35
N CYS A 155 -2.85 -5.98 -2.17
CA CYS A 155 -2.23 -6.34 -3.43
C CYS A 155 -0.79 -6.80 -3.22
N THR A 156 -0.39 -7.87 -3.87
CA THR A 156 1.03 -8.21 -3.97
C THR A 156 1.77 -7.19 -4.83
N PRO A 157 3.09 -6.98 -4.64
CA PRO A 157 3.92 -6.32 -5.64
C PRO A 157 3.72 -6.97 -7.02
N ILE A 158 3.84 -6.20 -8.08
CA ILE A 158 3.82 -6.70 -9.47
C ILE A 158 5.17 -7.28 -9.87
N GLN A 159 5.23 -8.02 -10.97
CA GLN A 159 6.50 -8.37 -11.59
C GLN A 159 7.19 -7.12 -12.15
N THR A 160 8.50 -7.09 -12.07
CA THR A 160 9.37 -6.06 -12.64
C THR A 160 10.21 -6.64 -13.77
N GLY A 161 10.91 -5.81 -14.51
CA GLY A 161 11.89 -6.26 -15.50
C GLY A 161 13.19 -6.80 -14.90
N ASN A 162 13.36 -6.74 -13.57
CA ASN A 162 14.58 -7.18 -12.88
C ASN A 162 14.34 -8.51 -12.13
N PRO A 163 15.02 -9.62 -12.53
CA PRO A 163 14.86 -10.95 -11.92
C PRO A 163 15.20 -10.97 -10.41
N GLU A 164 16.23 -10.24 -9.98
CA GLU A 164 16.61 -10.19 -8.56
C GLU A 164 15.53 -9.51 -7.71
N HIS A 165 14.94 -8.44 -8.24
CA HIS A 165 13.83 -7.76 -7.59
C HIS A 165 12.60 -8.69 -7.50
N ASN A 166 12.34 -9.46 -8.56
CA ASN A 166 11.25 -10.43 -8.56
C ASN A 166 11.47 -11.57 -7.57
N ALA A 167 12.70 -12.06 -7.42
CA ALA A 167 13.04 -13.06 -6.41
C ALA A 167 12.76 -12.54 -4.97
N LEU A 168 13.09 -11.27 -4.71
CA LEU A 168 12.76 -10.63 -3.43
C LEU A 168 11.25 -10.42 -3.27
N ASN A 169 10.54 -10.05 -4.33
CA ASN A 169 9.09 -9.89 -4.30
C ASN A 169 8.37 -11.20 -3.95
N LEU A 170 8.87 -12.36 -4.40
CA LEU A 170 8.29 -13.66 -4.02
C LEU A 170 8.39 -13.92 -2.52
N GLN A 171 9.48 -13.51 -1.86
CA GLN A 171 9.61 -13.60 -0.40
C GLN A 171 8.59 -12.69 0.31
N LYS A 172 8.43 -11.46 -0.15
CA LYS A 172 7.44 -10.52 0.38
C LYS A 172 6.01 -11.04 0.23
N ILE A 173 5.71 -11.64 -0.92
CA ILE A 173 4.40 -12.23 -1.21
C ILE A 173 4.09 -13.38 -0.26
N ALA A 174 5.05 -14.23 0.05
CA ALA A 174 4.87 -15.30 1.03
C ALA A 174 4.47 -14.74 2.40
N ILE A 175 5.15 -13.69 2.86
CA ILE A 175 4.83 -13.00 4.13
C ILE A 175 3.42 -12.40 4.09
N LEU A 176 3.09 -11.64 3.05
CA LEU A 176 1.77 -11.01 2.91
C LEU A 176 0.64 -12.05 2.87
N ARG A 177 0.87 -13.18 2.22
CA ARG A 177 -0.11 -14.28 2.15
C ARG A 177 -0.41 -14.86 3.53
N GLU A 178 0.60 -15.07 4.36
CA GLU A 178 0.42 -15.56 5.73
C GLU A 178 -0.29 -14.54 6.61
N LEU A 179 0.09 -13.27 6.54
CA LEU A 179 -0.58 -12.20 7.28
C LEU A 179 -2.05 -12.06 6.87
N CYS A 180 -2.33 -12.03 5.57
CA CYS A 180 -3.71 -11.93 5.07
C CYS A 180 -4.56 -13.11 5.50
N ARG A 181 -4.01 -14.32 5.48
CA ARG A 181 -4.70 -15.51 5.99
C ARG A 181 -5.01 -15.42 7.49
N ALA A 182 -4.03 -14.99 8.28
CA ALA A 182 -4.20 -14.86 9.73
C ALA A 182 -5.22 -13.77 10.13
N LEU A 183 -5.25 -12.67 9.37
CA LEU A 183 -6.17 -11.54 9.61
C LEU A 183 -7.50 -11.66 8.86
N SER A 184 -7.73 -12.76 8.14
CA SER A 184 -8.94 -12.96 7.31
C SER A 184 -9.15 -11.85 6.28
N VAL A 185 -8.07 -11.38 5.65
CA VAL A 185 -8.04 -10.32 4.64
C VAL A 185 -7.78 -10.93 3.27
N GLN A 186 -8.44 -10.42 2.24
CA GLN A 186 -8.27 -10.90 0.87
C GLN A 186 -6.95 -10.42 0.27
N LEU A 187 -6.08 -11.36 -0.13
CA LEU A 187 -4.90 -11.07 -0.95
C LEU A 187 -5.28 -11.03 -2.43
N ILE A 188 -4.91 -9.95 -3.12
CA ILE A 188 -5.02 -9.81 -4.59
C ILE A 188 -3.65 -10.08 -5.19
N ASP A 189 -3.49 -11.22 -5.85
CA ASP A 189 -2.20 -11.66 -6.41
C ASP A 189 -1.91 -10.96 -7.75
N CYS A 190 -1.52 -9.70 -7.67
CA CYS A 190 -1.10 -8.92 -8.85
C CYS A 190 0.16 -9.48 -9.50
N TYR A 191 1.07 -10.07 -8.73
CA TYR A 191 2.30 -10.67 -9.25
C TYR A 191 2.03 -11.75 -10.30
N SER A 192 1.09 -12.63 -9.99
CA SER A 192 0.80 -13.79 -10.85
C SER A 192 -0.27 -13.50 -11.91
N ASN A 193 -1.17 -12.53 -11.68
CA ASN A 193 -2.42 -12.49 -12.44
C ASN A 193 -2.78 -11.14 -13.08
N CYS A 194 -2.08 -10.03 -12.78
CA CYS A 194 -2.46 -8.75 -13.35
C CYS A 194 -2.08 -8.56 -14.82
N GLY A 195 -1.28 -9.48 -15.39
CA GLY A 195 -0.91 -9.45 -16.81
C GLY A 195 0.41 -8.74 -17.12
N ILE A 196 1.11 -8.20 -16.12
CA ILE A 196 2.48 -7.69 -16.25
C ILE A 196 3.43 -8.83 -15.93
N THR A 197 4.34 -9.16 -16.85
CA THR A 197 5.28 -10.26 -16.69
C THR A 197 6.69 -9.87 -17.11
N GLU A 198 7.69 -10.25 -16.29
CA GLU A 198 9.12 -10.05 -16.52
C GLU A 198 9.55 -10.35 -17.94
N LYS A 199 8.99 -11.40 -18.53
CA LYS A 199 9.34 -11.89 -19.87
C LYS A 199 9.25 -10.81 -20.96
N PHE A 200 8.36 -9.82 -20.81
CA PHE A 200 8.11 -8.77 -21.80
C PHE A 200 8.56 -7.38 -21.32
N GLU A 201 9.25 -7.34 -20.18
CA GLU A 201 9.75 -6.11 -19.60
C GLU A 201 11.28 -6.03 -19.72
N GLN A 202 11.84 -4.85 -19.51
CA GLN A 202 13.29 -4.61 -19.52
C GLN A 202 13.76 -4.38 -18.07
N PRO A 203 14.98 -4.81 -17.70
CA PRO A 203 15.53 -4.52 -16.37
C PRO A 203 15.64 -3.01 -16.07
N SER A 204 15.81 -2.22 -17.12
CA SER A 204 15.76 -0.76 -17.10
C SER A 204 15.25 -0.25 -18.44
N GLY A 205 14.55 0.88 -18.45
CA GLY A 205 13.93 1.41 -19.66
C GLY A 205 12.55 0.82 -19.95
N SER A 206 11.97 1.21 -21.08
CA SER A 206 10.61 0.85 -21.45
C SER A 206 10.50 -0.59 -21.93
N GLY A 207 9.61 -1.35 -21.32
CA GLY A 207 9.14 -2.64 -21.75
C GLY A 207 7.73 -2.56 -22.35
N ARG A 208 6.96 -3.64 -22.17
CA ARG A 208 5.59 -3.72 -22.68
C ARG A 208 4.59 -2.88 -21.87
N TYR A 209 4.73 -2.88 -20.55
CA TYR A 209 3.83 -2.21 -19.60
C TYR A 209 4.56 -1.41 -18.53
N LEU A 210 5.90 -1.54 -18.44
CA LEU A 210 6.73 -0.79 -17.51
C LEU A 210 7.58 0.23 -18.28
N ARG A 211 7.56 1.49 -17.81
CA ARG A 211 8.31 2.57 -18.47
C ARG A 211 9.83 2.58 -18.19
N ASP A 212 10.21 1.95 -17.07
CA ASP A 212 11.59 1.96 -16.56
C ASP A 212 11.99 0.63 -15.89
N GLY A 213 11.29 -0.45 -16.24
CA GLY A 213 11.48 -1.77 -15.65
C GLY A 213 10.81 -1.99 -14.31
N LEU A 214 10.21 -0.94 -13.70
CA LEU A 214 9.57 -0.98 -12.39
C LEU A 214 8.16 -0.38 -12.38
N HIS A 215 8.03 0.85 -12.91
CA HIS A 215 6.79 1.60 -12.83
C HIS A 215 5.90 1.33 -14.04
N PRO A 216 4.66 0.88 -13.84
CA PRO A 216 3.72 0.72 -14.93
C PRO A 216 3.49 2.05 -15.66
N ASP A 217 3.49 1.99 -16.99
CA ASP A 217 2.98 3.05 -17.84
C ASP A 217 1.45 3.14 -17.76
N LYS A 218 0.82 4.03 -18.52
CA LYS A 218 -0.64 4.17 -18.48
C LYS A 218 -1.38 2.88 -18.85
N PRO A 219 -1.05 2.14 -19.93
CA PRO A 219 -1.64 0.82 -20.21
C PRO A 219 -1.42 -0.20 -19.09
N GLY A 220 -0.24 -0.25 -18.48
CA GLY A 220 0.08 -1.14 -17.36
C GLY A 220 -0.74 -0.82 -16.12
N GLN A 221 -0.91 0.46 -15.79
CA GLN A 221 -1.76 0.93 -14.71
C GLN A 221 -3.23 0.56 -14.93
N GLU A 222 -3.74 0.74 -16.14
CA GLU A 222 -5.12 0.35 -16.48
C GLU A 222 -5.32 -1.17 -16.41
N LEU A 223 -4.35 -1.96 -16.86
CA LEU A 223 -4.39 -3.41 -16.78
C LEU A 223 -4.46 -3.87 -15.32
N MET A 224 -3.59 -3.35 -14.47
CA MET A 224 -3.57 -3.60 -13.03
C MET A 224 -4.90 -3.20 -12.37
N GLY A 225 -5.39 -2.00 -12.67
CA GLY A 225 -6.64 -1.49 -12.10
C GLY A 225 -7.86 -2.33 -12.49
N ARG A 226 -7.92 -2.83 -13.74
CA ARG A 226 -9.00 -3.74 -14.20
C ARG A 226 -8.97 -5.06 -13.43
N TYR A 227 -7.78 -5.61 -13.21
CA TYR A 227 -7.62 -6.85 -12.46
C TYR A 227 -8.05 -6.66 -11.00
N ILE A 228 -7.55 -5.62 -10.32
CA ILE A 228 -7.93 -5.30 -8.94
C ILE A 228 -9.45 -5.08 -8.82
N ALA A 229 -10.07 -4.33 -9.74
CA ALA A 229 -11.51 -4.11 -9.73
C ALA A 229 -12.30 -5.40 -9.87
N LYS A 230 -11.84 -6.34 -10.71
CA LYS A 230 -12.44 -7.67 -10.84
C LYS A 230 -12.37 -8.46 -9.54
N GLU A 231 -11.22 -8.48 -8.88
CA GLU A 231 -11.03 -9.20 -7.62
C GLU A 231 -11.88 -8.60 -6.50
N ILE A 232 -11.93 -7.27 -6.37
CA ILE A 232 -12.82 -6.60 -5.41
C ILE A 232 -14.28 -6.99 -5.68
N ARG A 233 -14.71 -6.96 -6.94
CA ARG A 233 -16.09 -7.35 -7.31
C ARG A 233 -16.41 -8.78 -6.91
N ASN A 234 -15.50 -9.70 -7.13
CA ASN A 234 -15.71 -11.12 -6.84
C ASN A 234 -15.79 -11.44 -5.33
N HIS A 235 -15.22 -10.58 -4.49
CA HIS A 235 -15.11 -10.84 -3.05
C HIS A 235 -15.92 -9.87 -2.17
N PHE A 236 -16.46 -8.83 -2.73
CA PHE A 236 -17.23 -7.82 -1.99
C PHE A 236 -18.70 -7.74 -2.40
N PHE A 237 -18.99 -7.93 -3.66
CA PHE A 237 -20.33 -7.90 -4.25
C PHE A 237 -20.77 -9.31 -4.62
#